data_f1ffe57687dff062bdcee521bca549fc
#
_entry.id   f1ffe57687dff062bdcee521bca549fc
#
_cell.length_a   1.000
_cell.length_b   1.000
_cell.length_c   1.000
_cell.angle_alpha   90.00
_cell.angle_beta   90.00
_cell.angle_gamma   90.00
#
_symmetry.space_group_name_H-M   'P 1'
#
loop_
_entity.id
_entity.type
_entity.pdbx_description
1 polymer ?
#
loop_
_entity_poly.entity_id
_entity_poly.type
_entity_poly.pdbx_seq_one_letter_code
_entity_poly.pdbx_strand_id
1 'polypeptide(L)'
;DVVNTYMTDYTNYVGTMGYNKKEYAGRDYDFISMNCKDSILSDSAVRKALNYGINKENIVSTVFGNSKIVADTPLDYGSYLNNAEGKISYNQEEAKKTLENGGWTYVSGRWQKNIGGYVRKLTLSLVVNKNNNDRVRVANNIKSQLADIGVIINIVQVDDNKYYEYLNNKNYQIILT
;
A
#
# COMPACT_ATOMS: atom_id res chain seq x y z
N ASP A 1 19.91 24.58 19.20
CA ASP A 1 19.72 24.27 17.77
C ASP A 1 18.54 23.32 17.63
N VAL A 2 17.81 23.43 16.54
CA VAL A 2 16.66 22.58 16.21
C VAL A 2 17.00 21.79 14.94
N VAL A 3 16.86 20.46 15.02
CA VAL A 3 17.02 19.58 13.85
C VAL A 3 15.65 18.99 13.53
N ASN A 4 15.19 19.15 12.29
CA ASN A 4 14.03 18.49 11.76
C ASN A 4 14.47 17.26 10.96
N THR A 5 13.95 16.08 11.29
CA THR A 5 14.31 14.84 10.62
C THR A 5 13.09 13.94 10.43
N TYR A 6 13.04 13.23 9.30
CA TYR A 6 12.08 12.16 9.02
C TYR A 6 12.67 10.77 9.28
N MET A 7 13.95 10.72 9.63
CA MET A 7 14.67 9.47 9.83
C MET A 7 14.35 8.85 11.19
N THR A 8 14.28 7.54 11.25
CA THR A 8 14.14 6.77 12.49
C THR A 8 15.39 6.79 13.36
N ASP A 9 16.51 7.30 12.84
CA ASP A 9 17.82 7.38 13.53
C ASP A 9 17.84 8.31 14.75
N TYR A 10 16.79 9.12 14.93
CA TYR A 10 16.65 9.95 16.13
C TYR A 10 16.62 9.11 17.43
N THR A 11 16.36 7.81 17.34
CA THR A 11 16.39 6.91 18.49
C THR A 11 17.74 6.90 19.20
N ASN A 12 18.83 7.19 18.48
CA ASN A 12 20.17 7.30 19.02
C ASN A 12 20.35 8.52 19.95
N TYR A 13 19.43 9.48 19.87
CA TYR A 13 19.46 10.72 20.65
C TYR A 13 18.39 10.75 21.75
N VAL A 14 17.43 9.79 21.74
CA VAL A 14 16.37 9.72 22.76
C VAL A 14 17.00 9.30 24.07
N GLY A 15 16.72 10.10 25.13
CA GLY A 15 17.26 9.85 26.48
C GLY A 15 18.68 10.40 26.68
N THR A 16 19.30 11.01 25.68
CA THR A 16 20.57 11.71 25.85
C THR A 16 20.33 13.08 26.50
N MET A 17 21.12 13.40 27.55
CA MET A 17 20.97 14.65 28.28
C MET A 17 21.13 15.87 27.37
N GLY A 18 20.17 16.80 27.42
CA GLY A 18 20.18 18.03 26.62
C GLY A 18 19.36 17.99 25.32
N TYR A 19 18.72 16.85 24.99
CA TYR A 19 17.86 16.75 23.82
C TYR A 19 16.39 16.60 24.20
N ASN A 20 15.55 17.45 23.62
CA ASN A 20 14.09 17.33 23.73
C ASN A 20 13.51 16.89 22.38
N LYS A 21 12.72 15.82 22.37
CA LYS A 21 12.03 15.30 21.19
C LYS A 21 10.61 15.83 21.16
N LYS A 22 10.20 16.32 20.00
CA LYS A 22 8.81 16.64 19.69
C LYS A 22 8.42 15.96 18.37
N GLU A 23 7.38 15.15 18.43
CA GLU A 23 6.81 14.50 17.23
C GLU A 23 5.58 15.29 16.76
N TYR A 24 5.42 15.37 15.45
CA TYR A 24 4.24 15.94 14.83
C TYR A 24 3.96 15.22 13.50
N ALA A 25 2.68 15.16 13.12
CA ALA A 25 2.29 14.61 11.82
C ALA A 25 2.79 15.53 10.70
N GLY A 26 3.54 14.96 9.76
CA GLY A 26 3.93 15.64 8.53
C GLY A 26 2.81 15.61 7.49
N ARG A 27 3.08 16.20 6.32
CA ARG A 27 2.18 16.17 5.16
C ARG A 27 2.55 15.10 4.14
N ASP A 28 3.65 14.39 4.37
CA ASP A 28 4.07 13.31 3.49
C ASP A 28 3.12 12.12 3.64
N TYR A 29 2.69 11.59 2.52
CA TYR A 29 1.65 10.57 2.43
C TYR A 29 2.10 9.45 1.52
N ASP A 30 2.32 8.26 2.09
CA ASP A 30 2.62 7.05 1.32
C ASP A 30 1.32 6.34 0.92
N PHE A 31 1.16 6.04 -0.35
CA PHE A 31 -0.03 5.37 -0.87
C PHE A 31 0.26 4.45 -2.06
N ILE A 32 -0.69 3.60 -2.38
CA ILE A 32 -0.65 2.75 -3.57
C ILE A 32 -1.47 3.40 -4.67
N SER A 33 -0.82 3.75 -5.78
CA SER A 33 -1.52 4.16 -7.00
C SER A 33 -1.80 2.94 -7.87
N MET A 34 -3.05 2.80 -8.32
CA MET A 34 -3.52 1.70 -9.16
C MET A 34 -3.90 2.22 -10.54
N ASN A 35 -3.37 1.59 -11.60
CA ASN A 35 -3.71 1.93 -12.98
C ASN A 35 -5.09 1.36 -13.37
N CYS A 36 -6.12 2.17 -13.27
CA CYS A 36 -7.49 1.75 -13.62
C CYS A 36 -7.71 1.46 -15.12
N LYS A 37 -6.70 1.69 -15.99
CA LYS A 37 -6.75 1.28 -17.41
C LYS A 37 -6.23 -0.15 -17.61
N ASP A 38 -5.58 -0.74 -16.61
CA ASP A 38 -5.18 -2.16 -16.63
C ASP A 38 -6.41 -3.06 -16.67
N SER A 39 -6.34 -4.16 -17.42
CA SER A 39 -7.49 -5.06 -17.63
C SER A 39 -8.00 -5.73 -16.35
N ILE A 40 -7.14 -5.93 -15.34
CA ILE A 40 -7.51 -6.50 -14.04
C ILE A 40 -7.96 -5.37 -13.10
N LEU A 41 -7.20 -4.28 -13.04
CA LEU A 41 -7.44 -3.17 -12.13
C LEU A 41 -8.56 -2.21 -12.58
N SER A 42 -9.07 -2.34 -13.81
CA SER A 42 -10.32 -1.68 -14.23
C SER A 42 -11.54 -2.21 -13.44
N ASP A 43 -11.47 -3.46 -12.95
CA ASP A 43 -12.49 -4.04 -12.09
C ASP A 43 -12.45 -3.42 -10.68
N SER A 44 -13.54 -2.75 -10.29
CA SER A 44 -13.64 -2.10 -8.98
C SER A 44 -13.66 -3.12 -7.83
N ALA A 45 -14.12 -4.35 -8.08
CA ALA A 45 -14.12 -5.41 -7.08
C ALA A 45 -12.68 -5.77 -6.68
N VAL A 46 -11.76 -5.83 -7.65
CA VAL A 46 -10.34 -6.06 -7.36
C VAL A 46 -9.77 -4.95 -6.49
N ARG A 47 -9.98 -3.69 -6.86
CA ARG A 47 -9.45 -2.56 -6.09
C ARG A 47 -9.99 -2.50 -4.66
N LYS A 48 -11.29 -2.80 -4.47
CA LYS A 48 -11.90 -2.90 -3.14
C LYS A 48 -11.32 -4.06 -2.33
N ALA A 49 -11.16 -5.22 -2.96
CA ALA A 49 -10.61 -6.40 -2.31
C ALA A 49 -9.16 -6.17 -1.86
N LEU A 50 -8.32 -5.50 -2.67
CA LEU A 50 -6.97 -5.09 -2.25
C LEU A 50 -7.01 -4.20 -1.01
N ASN A 51 -7.94 -3.26 -0.95
CA ASN A 51 -8.07 -2.35 0.19
C ASN A 51 -8.54 -3.09 1.46
N TYR A 52 -9.49 -4.02 1.35
CA TYR A 52 -9.88 -4.89 2.45
C TYR A 52 -8.77 -5.85 2.90
N GLY A 53 -7.95 -6.33 1.95
CA GLY A 53 -6.90 -7.31 2.21
C GLY A 53 -5.63 -6.74 2.84
N ILE A 54 -5.45 -5.42 2.86
CA ILE A 54 -4.26 -4.76 3.40
C ILE A 54 -4.54 -4.22 4.81
N ASN A 55 -3.86 -4.78 5.81
CA ASN A 55 -3.87 -4.31 7.19
C ASN A 55 -2.85 -3.17 7.35
N LYS A 56 -3.32 -1.94 7.23
CA LYS A 56 -2.51 -0.72 7.32
C LYS A 56 -1.91 -0.55 8.71
N GLU A 57 -2.67 -0.86 9.76
CA GLU A 57 -2.24 -0.81 11.15
C GLU A 57 -1.07 -1.78 11.41
N ASN A 58 -1.16 -2.99 10.87
CA ASN A 58 -0.07 -3.96 10.95
C ASN A 58 1.20 -3.44 10.24
N ILE A 59 1.07 -2.82 9.07
CA ILE A 59 2.20 -2.22 8.35
C ILE A 59 2.85 -1.13 9.21
N VAL A 60 2.05 -0.22 9.78
CA VAL A 60 2.56 0.85 10.64
C VAL A 60 3.29 0.30 11.85
N SER A 61 2.78 -0.74 12.50
CA SER A 61 3.42 -1.33 13.67
C SER A 61 4.70 -2.09 13.31
N THR A 62 4.69 -2.91 12.25
CA THR A 62 5.79 -3.82 11.92
C THR A 62 6.92 -3.15 11.13
N VAL A 63 6.60 -2.20 10.26
CA VAL A 63 7.60 -1.50 9.44
C VAL A 63 8.11 -0.25 10.15
N PHE A 64 7.25 0.49 10.81
CA PHE A 64 7.55 1.81 11.35
C PHE A 64 7.54 1.89 12.89
N GLY A 65 7.31 0.76 13.60
CA GLY A 65 7.28 0.77 15.07
C GLY A 65 6.27 1.76 15.66
N ASN A 66 5.14 1.97 14.99
CA ASN A 66 4.09 2.94 15.33
C ASN A 66 4.52 4.41 15.25
N SER A 67 5.62 4.73 14.57
CA SER A 67 6.05 6.13 14.36
C SER A 67 5.31 6.85 13.22
N LYS A 68 4.40 6.16 12.53
CA LYS A 68 3.56 6.71 11.46
C LYS A 68 2.09 6.60 11.84
N ILE A 69 1.26 7.38 11.14
CA ILE A 69 -0.20 7.39 11.33
C ILE A 69 -0.84 6.76 10.09
N VAL A 70 -1.83 5.89 10.31
CA VAL A 70 -2.64 5.36 9.20
C VAL A 70 -3.47 6.49 8.62
N ALA A 71 -3.35 6.71 7.32
CA ALA A 71 -4.18 7.64 6.57
C ALA A 71 -5.24 6.89 5.76
N ASP A 72 -6.48 7.29 5.90
CA ASP A 72 -7.61 6.73 5.14
C ASP A 72 -7.95 7.61 3.92
N THR A 73 -7.53 8.86 3.94
CA THR A 73 -7.73 9.83 2.87
C THR A 73 -6.45 10.63 2.62
N PRO A 74 -6.27 11.22 1.43
CA PRO A 74 -5.11 12.07 1.13
C PRO A 74 -5.22 13.48 1.79
N LEU A 75 -6.15 13.65 2.71
CA LEU A 75 -6.34 14.91 3.44
C LEU A 75 -5.48 14.92 4.70
N ASP A 76 -5.02 16.10 5.08
CA ASP A 76 -4.21 16.30 6.28
C ASP A 76 -4.88 15.69 7.51
N TYR A 77 -4.11 14.98 8.32
CA TYR A 77 -4.57 14.42 9.57
C TYR A 77 -5.08 15.53 10.50
N GLY A 78 -6.30 15.37 11.02
CA GLY A 78 -6.94 16.39 11.85
C GLY A 78 -7.60 17.54 11.08
N SER A 79 -7.57 17.51 9.74
CA SER A 79 -8.35 18.46 8.94
C SER A 79 -9.86 18.26 9.14
N TYR A 80 -10.62 19.34 9.13
CA TYR A 80 -12.09 19.29 9.18
C TYR A 80 -12.71 18.60 7.95
N LEU A 81 -11.95 18.46 6.87
CA LEU A 81 -12.34 17.73 5.66
C LEU A 81 -12.14 16.21 5.79
N ASN A 82 -11.37 15.78 6.79
CA ASN A 82 -11.11 14.37 7.01
C ASN A 82 -12.26 13.77 7.83
N ASN A 83 -13.17 13.07 7.16
CA ASN A 83 -14.25 12.35 7.82
C ASN A 83 -14.04 10.83 7.75
N ALA A 84 -14.69 10.10 8.64
CA ALA A 84 -14.60 8.65 8.71
C ALA A 84 -15.54 7.93 7.72
N GLU A 85 -16.34 8.66 6.96
CA GLU A 85 -17.27 8.07 5.99
C GLU A 85 -16.50 7.45 4.83
N GLY A 86 -16.81 6.20 4.50
CA GLY A 86 -16.13 5.46 3.44
C GLY A 86 -14.82 4.79 3.84
N LYS A 87 -14.44 4.84 5.11
CA LYS A 87 -13.28 4.09 5.62
C LYS A 87 -13.46 2.60 5.36
N ILE A 88 -12.48 2.01 4.68
CA ILE A 88 -12.41 0.56 4.47
C ILE A 88 -11.47 -0.02 5.52
N SER A 89 -12.03 -0.76 6.47
CA SER A 89 -11.25 -1.49 7.48
C SER A 89 -10.77 -2.83 6.95
N TYR A 90 -9.60 -3.26 7.40
CA TYR A 90 -9.05 -4.56 7.07
C TYR A 90 -10.03 -5.70 7.40
N ASN A 91 -10.31 -6.54 6.40
CA ASN A 91 -11.18 -7.70 6.53
C ASN A 91 -10.92 -8.68 5.37
N GLN A 92 -10.22 -9.77 5.64
CA GLN A 92 -9.87 -10.77 4.62
C GLN A 92 -11.10 -11.49 4.05
N GLU A 93 -12.09 -11.78 4.86
CA GLU A 93 -13.30 -12.46 4.40
C GLU A 93 -14.11 -11.55 3.47
N GLU A 94 -14.23 -10.26 3.81
CA GLU A 94 -14.89 -9.29 2.92
C GLU A 94 -14.11 -9.07 1.63
N ALA A 95 -12.77 -9.15 1.68
CA ALA A 95 -11.93 -9.11 0.48
C ALA A 95 -12.25 -10.26 -0.48
N LYS A 96 -12.29 -11.50 0.03
CA LYS A 96 -12.64 -12.70 -0.76
C LYS A 96 -14.06 -12.61 -1.32
N LYS A 97 -15.04 -12.29 -0.47
CA LYS A 97 -16.43 -12.10 -0.86
C LYS A 97 -16.61 -11.00 -1.93
N THR A 98 -15.85 -9.94 -1.83
CA THR A 98 -15.85 -8.86 -2.83
C THR A 98 -15.36 -9.37 -4.19
N LEU A 99 -14.34 -10.22 -4.22
CA LEU A 99 -13.85 -10.85 -5.45
C LEU A 99 -14.91 -11.82 -6.03
N GLU A 100 -15.52 -12.65 -5.20
CA GLU A 100 -16.58 -13.58 -5.63
C GLU A 100 -17.76 -12.82 -6.25
N ASN A 101 -18.25 -11.79 -5.57
CA ASN A 101 -19.32 -10.93 -6.06
C ASN A 101 -18.93 -10.18 -7.35
N GLY A 102 -17.65 -9.92 -7.54
CA GLY A 102 -17.06 -9.38 -8.77
C GLY A 102 -16.94 -10.41 -9.91
N GLY A 103 -17.38 -11.67 -9.69
CA GLY A 103 -17.29 -12.75 -10.69
C GLY A 103 -15.91 -13.38 -10.80
N TRP A 104 -15.04 -13.20 -9.82
CA TRP A 104 -13.79 -13.94 -9.69
C TRP A 104 -14.05 -15.30 -9.05
N THR A 105 -13.41 -16.33 -9.55
CA THR A 105 -13.49 -17.69 -9.00
C THR A 105 -12.16 -18.13 -8.42
N TYR A 106 -12.19 -18.77 -7.27
CA TYR A 106 -10.97 -19.27 -6.61
C TYR A 106 -10.70 -20.71 -7.04
N VAL A 107 -9.61 -20.92 -7.78
CA VAL A 107 -9.26 -22.23 -8.33
C VAL A 107 -7.78 -22.53 -8.05
N SER A 108 -7.50 -23.66 -7.43
CA SER A 108 -6.12 -24.11 -7.14
C SER A 108 -5.25 -23.04 -6.46
N GLY A 109 -5.80 -22.36 -5.46
CA GLY A 109 -5.06 -21.38 -4.68
C GLY A 109 -4.96 -19.98 -5.32
N ARG A 110 -5.73 -19.69 -6.40
CA ARG A 110 -5.65 -18.43 -7.13
C ARG A 110 -7.00 -17.95 -7.60
N TRP A 111 -7.21 -16.64 -7.59
CA TRP A 111 -8.37 -16.02 -8.22
C TRP A 111 -8.20 -15.94 -9.73
N GLN A 112 -9.26 -16.24 -10.45
CA GLN A 112 -9.29 -16.11 -11.91
C GLN A 112 -10.66 -15.63 -12.40
N LYS A 113 -10.69 -14.95 -13.53
CA LYS A 113 -11.90 -14.44 -14.19
C LYS A 113 -11.70 -14.42 -15.70
N ASN A 114 -12.77 -14.70 -16.46
CA ASN A 114 -12.73 -14.47 -17.91
C ASN A 114 -12.93 -12.99 -18.19
N ILE A 115 -11.93 -12.37 -18.82
CA ILE A 115 -11.96 -10.96 -19.21
C ILE A 115 -11.62 -10.88 -20.69
N GLY A 116 -12.57 -10.42 -21.49
CA GLY A 116 -12.39 -10.29 -22.96
C GLY A 116 -12.13 -11.62 -23.66
N GLY A 117 -12.73 -12.73 -23.20
CA GLY A 117 -12.55 -14.06 -23.77
C GLY A 117 -11.32 -14.82 -23.26
N TYR A 118 -10.49 -14.22 -22.41
CA TYR A 118 -9.30 -14.85 -21.85
C TYR A 118 -9.40 -15.03 -20.34
N VAL A 119 -8.99 -16.20 -19.85
CA VAL A 119 -8.86 -16.43 -18.40
C VAL A 119 -7.69 -15.64 -17.86
N ARG A 120 -7.97 -14.64 -17.03
CA ARG A 120 -6.98 -13.83 -16.33
C ARG A 120 -6.86 -14.31 -14.88
N LYS A 121 -5.63 -14.55 -14.46
CA LYS A 121 -5.29 -14.84 -13.05
C LYS A 121 -5.04 -13.53 -12.32
N LEU A 122 -5.51 -13.41 -11.09
CA LEU A 122 -5.28 -12.22 -10.26
C LEU A 122 -3.83 -12.22 -9.76
N THR A 123 -2.98 -11.76 -10.63
CA THR A 123 -1.55 -11.56 -10.39
C THR A 123 -1.19 -10.16 -10.85
N LEU A 124 -0.61 -9.37 -9.96
CA LEU A 124 -0.33 -7.95 -10.16
C LEU A 124 1.14 -7.65 -9.90
N SER A 125 1.69 -6.69 -10.63
CA SER A 125 3.02 -6.14 -10.39
C SER A 125 2.93 -4.88 -9.51
N LEU A 126 3.76 -4.83 -8.47
CA LEU A 126 3.91 -3.68 -7.58
C LEU A 126 5.29 -3.09 -7.76
N VAL A 127 5.35 -1.91 -8.36
CA VAL A 127 6.60 -1.16 -8.54
C VAL A 127 6.95 -0.44 -7.25
N VAL A 128 8.22 -0.52 -6.85
CA VAL A 128 8.75 0.18 -5.68
C VAL A 128 10.17 0.66 -5.96
N ASN A 129 10.50 1.84 -5.42
CA ASN A 129 11.87 2.36 -5.45
C ASN A 129 12.76 1.56 -4.49
N LYS A 130 13.78 0.87 -5.04
CA LYS A 130 14.73 0.05 -4.26
C LYS A 130 15.59 0.84 -3.29
N ASN A 131 15.77 2.15 -3.53
CA ASN A 131 16.57 3.03 -2.68
C ASN A 131 15.79 3.50 -1.43
N ASN A 132 14.48 3.26 -1.38
CA ASN A 132 13.66 3.52 -0.20
C ASN A 132 13.39 2.21 0.55
N ASN A 133 14.22 1.91 1.54
CA ASN A 133 14.15 0.67 2.31
C ASN A 133 12.80 0.47 3.01
N ASP A 134 12.20 1.55 3.52
CA ASP A 134 10.90 1.46 4.20
C ASP A 134 9.80 1.08 3.22
N ARG A 135 9.76 1.68 2.02
CA ARG A 135 8.80 1.29 0.99
C ARG A 135 9.01 -0.14 0.50
N VAL A 136 10.26 -0.62 0.42
CA VAL A 136 10.53 -2.03 0.10
C VAL A 136 9.97 -2.95 1.18
N ARG A 137 10.12 -2.61 2.47
CA ARG A 137 9.52 -3.36 3.60
C ARG A 137 8.00 -3.34 3.55
N VAL A 138 7.40 -2.19 3.26
CA VAL A 138 5.94 -2.04 3.07
C VAL A 138 5.46 -2.91 1.91
N ALA A 139 6.13 -2.89 0.76
CA ALA A 139 5.77 -3.70 -0.40
C ALA A 139 5.81 -5.21 -0.09
N ASN A 140 6.82 -5.68 0.65
CA ASN A 140 6.91 -7.08 1.09
C ASN A 140 5.79 -7.45 2.06
N ASN A 141 5.42 -6.56 2.97
CA ASN A 141 4.31 -6.77 3.90
C ASN A 141 2.97 -6.87 3.14
N ILE A 142 2.71 -5.95 2.20
CA ILE A 142 1.54 -5.98 1.31
C ILE A 142 1.48 -7.29 0.52
N LYS A 143 2.60 -7.72 -0.07
CA LYS A 143 2.69 -8.99 -0.79
C LYS A 143 2.29 -10.17 0.09
N SER A 144 2.79 -10.23 1.32
CA SER A 144 2.46 -11.30 2.27
C SER A 144 0.98 -11.31 2.62
N GLN A 145 0.43 -10.16 3.02
CA GLN A 145 -0.97 -10.04 3.42
C GLN A 145 -1.94 -10.39 2.28
N LEU A 146 -1.64 -9.95 1.06
CA LEU A 146 -2.48 -10.24 -0.11
C LEU A 146 -2.38 -11.72 -0.56
N ALA A 147 -1.24 -12.37 -0.29
CA ALA A 147 -1.11 -13.82 -0.52
C ALA A 147 -2.06 -14.62 0.37
N ASP A 148 -2.34 -14.17 1.60
CA ASP A 148 -3.28 -14.83 2.53
C ASP A 148 -4.71 -14.88 1.99
N ILE A 149 -5.07 -13.94 1.12
CA ILE A 149 -6.36 -13.94 0.43
C ILE A 149 -6.28 -14.48 -1.00
N GLY A 150 -5.15 -15.08 -1.41
CA GLY A 150 -4.97 -15.69 -2.73
C GLY A 150 -4.67 -14.73 -3.88
N VAL A 151 -4.31 -13.48 -3.58
CA VAL A 151 -3.86 -12.49 -4.56
C VAL A 151 -2.33 -12.51 -4.65
N ILE A 152 -1.79 -12.63 -5.86
CA ILE A 152 -0.35 -12.72 -6.07
C ILE A 152 0.21 -11.35 -6.45
N ILE A 153 1.21 -10.91 -5.70
CA ILE A 153 1.94 -9.67 -5.96
C ILE A 153 3.39 -9.97 -6.35
N ASN A 154 3.79 -9.52 -7.54
CA ASN A 154 5.17 -9.52 -7.99
C ASN A 154 5.79 -8.15 -7.74
N ILE A 155 6.75 -8.07 -6.81
CA ILE A 155 7.43 -6.81 -6.52
C ILE A 155 8.48 -6.54 -7.58
N VAL A 156 8.42 -5.34 -8.18
CA VAL A 156 9.37 -4.82 -9.18
C VAL A 156 10.17 -3.71 -8.53
N GLN A 157 11.36 -4.04 -8.04
CA GLN A 157 12.27 -3.07 -7.44
C GLN A 157 13.10 -2.39 -8.52
N VAL A 158 13.07 -1.07 -8.56
CA VAL A 158 13.78 -0.25 -9.56
C VAL A 158 14.54 0.89 -8.89
N ASP A 159 15.55 1.43 -9.56
CA ASP A 159 16.23 2.65 -9.14
C ASP A 159 15.38 3.91 -9.36
N ASP A 160 15.87 5.06 -8.87
CA ASP A 160 15.15 6.34 -8.92
C ASP A 160 14.76 6.72 -10.35
N ASN A 161 15.68 6.62 -11.31
CA ASN A 161 15.43 7.02 -12.69
C ASN A 161 14.29 6.20 -13.31
N LYS A 162 14.37 4.87 -13.13
CA LYS A 162 13.35 3.96 -13.65
C LYS A 162 12.03 4.10 -12.90
N TYR A 163 12.07 4.39 -11.60
CA TYR A 163 10.87 4.65 -10.80
C TYR A 163 10.11 5.87 -11.30
N TYR A 164 10.81 6.99 -11.56
CA TYR A 164 10.18 8.19 -12.11
C TYR A 164 9.71 7.99 -13.55
N GLU A 165 10.40 7.16 -14.34
CA GLU A 165 9.93 6.77 -15.69
C GLU A 165 8.58 6.05 -15.60
N TYR A 166 8.43 5.07 -14.69
CA TYR A 166 7.16 4.37 -14.47
C TYR A 166 6.05 5.34 -14.05
N LEU A 167 6.32 6.25 -13.13
CA LEU A 167 5.38 7.26 -12.65
C LEU A 167 4.90 8.18 -13.80
N ASN A 168 5.84 8.78 -14.52
CA ASN A 168 5.56 9.77 -15.55
C ASN A 168 4.81 9.16 -16.75
N ASN A 169 5.22 7.97 -17.16
CA ASN A 169 4.61 7.26 -18.30
C ASN A 169 3.35 6.46 -17.91
N LYS A 170 3.04 6.36 -16.60
CA LYS A 170 1.92 5.56 -16.05
C LYS A 170 1.97 4.09 -16.50
N ASN A 171 3.18 3.56 -16.74
CA ASN A 171 3.40 2.21 -17.24
C ASN A 171 3.56 1.19 -16.10
N TYR A 172 2.62 1.15 -15.18
CA TYR A 172 2.56 0.23 -14.05
C TYR A 172 1.15 -0.31 -13.86
N GLN A 173 1.01 -1.44 -13.18
CA GLN A 173 -0.28 -1.87 -12.62
C GLN A 173 -0.48 -1.20 -11.27
N ILE A 174 0.45 -1.41 -10.34
CA ILE A 174 0.45 -0.80 -9.01
C ILE A 174 1.82 -0.18 -8.77
N ILE A 175 1.87 0.98 -8.14
CA ILE A 175 3.10 1.64 -7.70
C ILE A 175 2.93 2.18 -6.29
N LEU A 176 3.90 1.94 -5.43
CA LEU A 176 3.97 2.49 -4.08
C LEU A 176 4.74 3.81 -4.10
N THR A 177 4.09 4.88 -3.74
CA THR A 177 4.62 6.24 -3.82
C THR A 177 4.41 7.00 -2.53
#